data_1ab27c002a5d1fdabb0f68088adf8014
#
_entry.id   1ab27c002a5d1fdabb0f68088adf8014
#
_cell.length_a   1.000
_cell.length_b   1.000
_cell.length_c   1.000
_cell.angle_alpha   90.00
_cell.angle_beta   90.00
_cell.angle_gamma   90.00
#
_symmetry.space_group_name_H-M   'P 1'
#
loop_
_entity.id
_entity.type
_entity.pdbx_description
1 polymer ?
#
loop_
_entity_poly.entity_id
_entity_poly.type
_entity_poly.pdbx_seq_one_letter_code
_entity_poly.pdbx_strand_id
1 'polypeptide(L)'
;MIMRRILIVPAIALLLTMAATGAAAPIALTDGNAATLSAESALQRNDCGAASSLYLKASQLLAQAELAQRATSVALDCGQVATALAAAGRWVKLAPGDSPAALARVRAALAGFRIAEAQEYFTAWMGGADRKVPEAIDELAQGVGNEALLLMLRGLDHPALRSSAAQRALAELALESWDANAALKYAQGARSAGARSADLAALVSRAQAVLGNEPAALAAAHEAVGRKDSDHDDKEAALAVAQALLVLGKSAAAEAELQRLRSDATAGTAASRQLAQLAFEQGDYALAEQRSSLLLREPASSVLAVYLLGVIAERRGDEAAALRHYAALLDTGFDSAGRRRAAGILYRRGEHESALRVFAPARDAGPAERIRADIAAADLLSLADAPEESLGRIDGALHRSPGNPELDYQRAVLLERAGKIEAALKLLETLHRARPLDAAVTNALGFTLADHKRALPRAEQLIREALQAQPDSPAILDSLGWVLYRRGQSAAAVPVLARAYRLLHDGDVGAHWGEALWVAGQHAAARATWQRALAADPDNKGLTATVAKFAPDISAPVPPPALEAAPRTSI
;
A
#
# COMPACT_ATOMS: atom_id res chain seq x y z
N MET A 1 17.47 -4.74 -12.30
CA MET A 1 16.61 -5.65 -11.53
C MET A 1 17.00 -7.09 -11.90
N ILE A 2 17.98 -7.67 -11.21
CA ILE A 2 18.52 -9.00 -11.53
C ILE A 2 18.17 -9.91 -10.35
N MET A 3 17.25 -10.83 -10.65
CA MET A 3 16.85 -11.93 -9.77
C MET A 3 18.10 -12.77 -9.42
N ARG A 4 18.64 -12.64 -8.22
CA ARG A 4 19.48 -13.69 -7.65
C ARG A 4 18.55 -14.77 -7.08
N ARG A 5 18.27 -15.79 -7.91
CA ARG A 5 17.76 -17.07 -7.44
C ARG A 5 18.80 -17.68 -6.52
N ILE A 6 18.51 -17.73 -5.22
CA ILE A 6 19.31 -18.51 -4.28
C ILE A 6 18.97 -19.97 -4.54
N LEU A 7 19.89 -20.66 -5.19
CA LEU A 7 19.91 -22.10 -5.38
C LEU A 7 20.19 -22.80 -4.03
N ILE A 8 19.14 -23.11 -3.26
CA ILE A 8 19.24 -24.00 -2.08
C ILE A 8 18.41 -25.28 -2.28
N VAL A 9 17.87 -25.53 -3.46
CA VAL A 9 17.02 -26.69 -3.74
C VAL A 9 17.75 -28.00 -4.16
N PRO A 10 19.07 -28.04 -4.55
CA PRO A 10 19.63 -29.32 -4.97
C PRO A 10 20.00 -30.31 -3.86
N ALA A 11 20.19 -29.85 -2.61
CA ALA A 11 20.69 -30.76 -1.56
C ALA A 11 19.63 -31.72 -0.99
N ILE A 12 18.35 -31.34 -1.00
CA ILE A 12 17.27 -32.18 -0.47
C ILE A 12 16.71 -33.11 -1.54
N ALA A 13 16.65 -32.69 -2.81
CA ALA A 13 16.26 -33.54 -3.92
C ALA A 13 17.27 -34.68 -4.20
N LEU A 14 18.56 -34.43 -3.94
CA LEU A 14 19.60 -35.46 -4.13
C LEU A 14 19.54 -36.58 -3.09
N LEU A 15 18.98 -36.34 -1.90
CA LEU A 15 18.81 -37.35 -0.84
C LEU A 15 17.65 -38.32 -1.13
N LEU A 16 16.69 -37.92 -1.95
CA LEU A 16 15.54 -38.78 -2.33
C LEU A 16 15.80 -39.65 -3.56
N THR A 17 16.76 -39.30 -4.42
CA THR A 17 17.12 -40.08 -5.62
C THR A 17 18.26 -41.09 -5.39
N MET A 18 19.01 -40.99 -4.29
CA MET A 18 20.10 -41.95 -3.95
C MET A 18 19.63 -43.17 -3.16
N ALA A 19 18.35 -43.32 -2.86
CA ALA A 19 17.80 -44.48 -2.15
C ALA A 19 17.62 -45.72 -3.03
N ALA A 20 18.06 -45.73 -4.29
CA ALA A 20 17.85 -46.86 -5.23
C ALA A 20 19.13 -47.69 -5.56
N THR A 21 20.31 -47.34 -5.05
CA THR A 21 21.52 -48.18 -5.32
C THR A 21 22.42 -48.23 -4.12
N GLY A 22 22.35 -49.34 -3.36
CA GLY A 22 23.37 -49.85 -2.45
C GLY A 22 23.43 -49.20 -1.07
N ALA A 23 22.90 -49.91 -0.09
CA ALA A 23 23.20 -49.92 1.35
C ALA A 23 23.99 -48.74 1.94
N ALA A 24 23.41 -47.53 1.91
CA ALA A 24 23.78 -46.52 2.88
C ALA A 24 23.01 -46.77 4.17
N ALA A 25 23.71 -46.85 5.31
CA ALA A 25 23.06 -46.93 6.62
C ALA A 25 21.99 -45.87 6.74
N PRO A 26 20.82 -46.15 7.31
CA PRO A 26 19.75 -45.15 7.49
C PRO A 26 20.34 -43.98 8.29
N ILE A 27 20.36 -42.81 7.69
CA ILE A 27 20.74 -41.57 8.39
C ILE A 27 19.69 -41.45 9.50
N ALA A 28 20.13 -41.67 10.74
CA ALA A 28 19.26 -41.45 11.90
C ALA A 28 18.82 -39.99 11.87
N LEU A 29 17.54 -39.74 11.58
CA LEU A 29 16.99 -38.39 11.61
C LEU A 29 17.13 -37.89 13.05
N THR A 30 18.02 -36.90 13.25
CA THR A 30 18.03 -36.18 14.52
C THR A 30 16.70 -35.47 14.71
N ASP A 31 16.25 -35.22 15.94
CA ASP A 31 15.03 -34.48 16.24
C ASP A 31 14.97 -33.14 15.49
N GLY A 32 16.11 -32.50 15.27
CA GLY A 32 16.23 -31.26 14.51
C GLY A 32 15.95 -31.42 13.00
N ASN A 33 16.47 -32.46 12.37
CA ASN A 33 16.18 -32.76 10.96
C ASN A 33 14.72 -33.18 10.76
N ALA A 34 14.16 -33.94 11.70
CA ALA A 34 12.74 -34.32 11.68
C ALA A 34 11.85 -33.06 11.82
N ALA A 35 12.23 -32.09 12.68
CA ALA A 35 11.52 -30.83 12.82
C ALA A 35 11.59 -29.98 11.53
N THR A 36 12.76 -29.94 10.83
CA THR A 36 12.91 -29.24 9.54
C THR A 36 12.01 -29.85 8.46
N LEU A 37 12.00 -31.17 8.30
CA LEU A 37 11.14 -31.84 7.33
C LEU A 37 9.65 -31.63 7.64
N SER A 38 9.29 -31.66 8.93
CA SER A 38 7.92 -31.38 9.36
C SER A 38 7.50 -29.93 9.08
N ALA A 39 8.44 -28.97 9.23
CA ALA A 39 8.22 -27.56 8.90
C ALA A 39 7.98 -27.35 7.40
N GLU A 40 8.78 -27.97 6.53
CA GLU A 40 8.59 -27.92 5.07
C GLU A 40 7.24 -28.56 4.69
N SER A 41 6.89 -29.68 5.28
CA SER A 41 5.59 -30.32 5.05
C SER A 41 4.42 -29.43 5.51
N ALA A 42 4.56 -28.71 6.63
CA ALA A 42 3.56 -27.75 7.08
C ALA A 42 3.42 -26.56 6.11
N LEU A 43 4.54 -26.03 5.58
CA LEU A 43 4.51 -24.98 4.53
C LEU A 43 3.78 -25.45 3.27
N GLN A 44 4.03 -26.68 2.82
CA GLN A 44 3.34 -27.23 1.66
C GLN A 44 1.83 -27.33 1.87
N ARG A 45 1.39 -27.60 3.10
CA ARG A 45 -0.03 -27.58 3.49
C ARG A 45 -0.57 -26.19 3.79
N ASN A 46 0.26 -25.14 3.65
CA ASN A 46 -0.08 -23.76 4.02
C ASN A 46 -0.44 -23.60 5.51
N ASP A 47 0.14 -24.41 6.37
CA ASP A 47 -0.01 -24.32 7.82
C ASP A 47 1.12 -23.46 8.39
N CYS A 48 0.89 -22.15 8.36
CA CYS A 48 1.84 -21.13 8.79
C CYS A 48 2.21 -21.23 10.27
N GLY A 49 1.22 -21.51 11.11
CA GLY A 49 1.43 -21.63 12.56
C GLY A 49 2.39 -22.78 12.91
N ALA A 50 2.11 -23.97 12.36
CA ALA A 50 2.97 -25.13 12.55
C ALA A 50 4.35 -24.94 11.91
N ALA A 51 4.41 -24.43 10.65
CA ALA A 51 5.68 -24.22 9.94
C ALA A 51 6.63 -23.31 10.71
N SER A 52 6.16 -22.15 11.15
CA SER A 52 6.96 -21.18 11.89
C SER A 52 7.51 -21.75 13.20
N SER A 53 6.66 -22.43 13.97
CA SER A 53 7.03 -23.05 15.25
C SER A 53 8.04 -24.18 15.08
N LEU A 54 7.85 -25.01 14.05
CA LEU A 54 8.73 -26.16 13.76
C LEU A 54 10.11 -25.71 13.25
N TYR A 55 10.19 -24.66 12.40
CA TYR A 55 11.49 -24.10 12.00
C TYR A 55 12.22 -23.47 13.18
N LEU A 56 11.53 -22.74 14.07
CA LEU A 56 12.14 -22.22 15.27
C LEU A 56 12.71 -23.35 16.14
N LYS A 57 11.94 -24.43 16.35
CA LYS A 57 12.37 -25.64 17.07
C LYS A 57 13.60 -26.28 16.41
N ALA A 58 13.60 -26.44 15.08
CA ALA A 58 14.73 -26.98 14.33
C ALA A 58 16.01 -26.14 14.55
N SER A 59 15.90 -24.81 14.49
CA SER A 59 17.03 -23.90 14.72
C SER A 59 17.58 -23.98 16.16
N GLN A 60 16.73 -24.30 17.13
CA GLN A 60 17.14 -24.49 18.52
C GLN A 60 17.90 -25.80 18.70
N LEU A 61 17.48 -26.86 18.04
CA LEU A 61 18.07 -28.19 18.16
C LEU A 61 19.39 -28.34 17.39
N LEU A 62 19.48 -27.77 16.18
CA LEU A 62 20.66 -27.92 15.30
C LEU A 62 21.68 -26.78 15.45
N ALA A 63 21.33 -25.70 16.14
CA ALA A 63 22.19 -24.53 16.34
C ALA A 63 22.80 -23.97 15.04
N GLN A 64 22.06 -23.98 13.93
CA GLN A 64 22.48 -23.50 12.61
C GLN A 64 21.86 -22.14 12.33
N ALA A 65 22.70 -21.16 11.89
CA ALA A 65 22.26 -19.79 11.60
C ALA A 65 21.27 -19.76 10.43
N GLU A 66 21.46 -20.58 9.41
CA GLU A 66 20.61 -20.69 8.23
C GLU A 66 19.19 -21.14 8.59
N LEU A 67 19.06 -22.06 9.56
CA LEU A 67 17.76 -22.48 10.05
C LEU A 67 17.06 -21.36 10.86
N ALA A 68 17.81 -20.60 11.64
CA ALA A 68 17.27 -19.44 12.34
C ALA A 68 16.85 -18.32 11.38
N GLN A 69 17.63 -18.10 10.32
CA GLN A 69 17.26 -17.22 9.20
C GLN A 69 15.96 -17.68 8.53
N ARG A 70 15.87 -18.97 8.16
CA ARG A 70 14.67 -19.55 7.53
C ARG A 70 13.45 -19.44 8.44
N ALA A 71 13.62 -19.75 9.74
CA ALA A 71 12.57 -19.59 10.74
C ALA A 71 12.06 -18.15 10.82
N THR A 72 12.97 -17.17 10.78
CA THR A 72 12.64 -15.74 10.80
C THR A 72 11.85 -15.33 9.57
N SER A 73 12.35 -15.70 8.36
CA SER A 73 11.66 -15.37 7.10
C SER A 73 10.25 -15.97 7.06
N VAL A 74 10.12 -17.28 7.33
CA VAL A 74 8.81 -17.95 7.32
C VAL A 74 7.86 -17.33 8.35
N ALA A 75 8.35 -17.03 9.56
CA ALA A 75 7.51 -16.43 10.58
C ALA A 75 7.05 -15.01 10.21
N LEU A 76 7.91 -14.19 9.57
CA LEU A 76 7.53 -12.87 9.03
C LEU A 76 6.49 -13.00 7.91
N ASP A 77 6.73 -13.87 6.94
CA ASP A 77 5.83 -14.11 5.81
C ASP A 77 4.45 -14.63 6.25
N CYS A 78 4.42 -15.35 7.37
CA CYS A 78 3.22 -15.84 8.00
C CYS A 78 2.56 -14.86 8.98
N GLY A 79 3.16 -13.69 9.24
CA GLY A 79 2.69 -12.73 10.25
C GLY A 79 2.79 -13.23 11.69
N GLN A 80 3.68 -14.22 11.97
CA GLN A 80 3.89 -14.83 13.30
C GLN A 80 4.93 -14.03 14.09
N VAL A 81 4.56 -12.81 14.51
CA VAL A 81 5.48 -11.80 15.10
C VAL A 81 6.30 -12.34 16.27
N ALA A 82 5.67 -13.04 17.23
CA ALA A 82 6.38 -13.57 18.40
C ALA A 82 7.43 -14.60 17.99
N THR A 83 7.09 -15.51 17.06
CA THR A 83 8.01 -16.51 16.52
C THR A 83 9.13 -15.86 15.70
N ALA A 84 8.81 -14.84 14.91
CA ALA A 84 9.80 -14.08 14.13
C ALA A 84 10.84 -13.41 15.04
N LEU A 85 10.40 -12.77 16.12
CA LEU A 85 11.32 -12.16 17.12
C LEU A 85 12.22 -13.20 17.80
N ALA A 86 11.64 -14.33 18.20
CA ALA A 86 12.40 -15.42 18.83
C ALA A 86 13.43 -16.00 17.85
N ALA A 87 13.04 -16.24 16.60
CA ALA A 87 13.92 -16.77 15.55
C ALA A 87 15.02 -15.79 15.16
N ALA A 88 14.71 -14.51 14.97
CA ALA A 88 15.69 -13.46 14.67
C ALA A 88 16.67 -13.27 15.84
N GLY A 89 16.17 -13.30 17.09
CA GLY A 89 17.02 -13.28 18.27
C GLY A 89 17.96 -14.50 18.36
N ARG A 90 17.50 -15.66 17.90
CA ARG A 90 18.34 -16.87 17.78
C ARG A 90 19.38 -16.70 16.69
N TRP A 91 19.00 -16.16 15.52
CA TRP A 91 19.92 -15.91 14.40
C TRP A 91 21.06 -14.97 14.82
N VAL A 92 20.74 -13.84 15.47
CA VAL A 92 21.76 -12.91 16.01
C VAL A 92 22.73 -13.61 16.98
N LYS A 93 22.25 -14.55 17.82
CA LYS A 93 23.11 -15.31 18.73
C LYS A 93 24.02 -16.30 18.02
N LEU A 94 23.57 -16.90 16.93
CA LEU A 94 24.34 -17.89 16.16
C LEU A 94 25.33 -17.25 15.18
N ALA A 95 25.04 -16.03 14.72
CA ALA A 95 25.87 -15.25 13.82
C ALA A 95 26.08 -13.83 14.40
N PRO A 96 26.92 -13.68 15.46
CA PRO A 96 27.20 -12.38 16.05
C PRO A 96 27.85 -11.44 15.04
N GLY A 97 27.35 -10.21 14.92
CA GLY A 97 27.86 -9.22 13.96
C GLY A 97 27.27 -9.31 12.55
N ASP A 98 26.45 -10.34 12.24
CA ASP A 98 25.73 -10.44 10.97
C ASP A 98 24.70 -9.33 10.84
N SER A 99 24.88 -8.44 9.84
CA SER A 99 24.02 -7.29 9.61
C SER A 99 22.58 -7.71 9.23
N PRO A 100 22.38 -8.66 8.28
CA PRO A 100 21.06 -9.20 7.97
C PRO A 100 20.31 -9.76 9.18
N ALA A 101 20.98 -10.51 10.07
CA ALA A 101 20.36 -11.04 11.28
C ALA A 101 19.84 -9.93 12.22
N ALA A 102 20.66 -8.90 12.42
CA ALA A 102 20.29 -7.77 13.26
C ALA A 102 19.12 -6.97 12.66
N LEU A 103 19.13 -6.67 11.36
CA LEU A 103 18.03 -5.98 10.67
C LEU A 103 16.76 -6.84 10.61
N ALA A 104 16.86 -8.15 10.45
CA ALA A 104 15.72 -9.05 10.54
C ALA A 104 15.04 -9.01 11.93
N ARG A 105 15.83 -8.81 13.00
CA ARG A 105 15.29 -8.64 14.36
C ARG A 105 14.56 -7.29 14.51
N VAL A 106 15.11 -6.21 13.93
CA VAL A 106 14.42 -4.91 13.86
C VAL A 106 13.10 -5.05 13.09
N ARG A 107 13.13 -5.69 11.92
CA ARG A 107 11.95 -5.93 11.08
C ARG A 107 10.86 -6.70 11.84
N ALA A 108 11.23 -7.74 12.58
CA ALA A 108 10.29 -8.51 13.38
C ALA A 108 9.65 -7.68 14.51
N ALA A 109 10.39 -6.78 15.14
CA ALA A 109 9.87 -5.86 16.14
C ALA A 109 8.91 -4.83 15.53
N LEU A 110 9.28 -4.25 14.37
CA LEU A 110 8.42 -3.30 13.65
C LEU A 110 7.11 -3.93 13.16
N ALA A 111 7.16 -5.17 12.65
CA ALA A 111 5.95 -5.91 12.24
C ALA A 111 4.94 -6.10 13.39
N GLY A 112 5.42 -6.08 14.63
CA GLY A 112 4.59 -6.12 15.84
C GLY A 112 4.29 -4.76 16.48
N PHE A 113 4.68 -3.64 15.85
CA PHE A 113 4.62 -2.29 16.46
C PHE A 113 5.33 -2.18 17.82
N ARG A 114 6.37 -3.01 18.04
CA ARG A 114 7.20 -2.99 19.25
C ARG A 114 8.32 -1.95 19.10
N ILE A 115 7.91 -0.69 19.03
CA ILE A 115 8.78 0.43 18.63
C ILE A 115 10.01 0.57 19.53
N ALA A 116 9.84 0.48 20.86
CA ALA A 116 10.95 0.60 21.81
C ALA A 116 12.01 -0.50 21.60
N GLU A 117 11.58 -1.75 21.37
CA GLU A 117 12.50 -2.86 21.08
C GLU A 117 13.20 -2.69 19.74
N ALA A 118 12.47 -2.22 18.73
CA ALA A 118 13.05 -1.91 17.42
C ALA A 118 14.12 -0.82 17.52
N GLN A 119 13.89 0.22 18.34
CA GLN A 119 14.88 1.27 18.64
C GLN A 119 16.14 0.70 19.28
N GLU A 120 15.99 -0.15 20.30
CA GLU A 120 17.11 -0.82 20.96
C GLU A 120 17.93 -1.64 19.97
N TYR A 121 17.26 -2.47 19.16
CA TYR A 121 17.96 -3.34 18.19
C TYR A 121 18.62 -2.56 17.06
N PHE A 122 17.98 -1.51 16.55
CA PHE A 122 18.55 -0.68 15.50
C PHE A 122 19.73 0.16 16.01
N THR A 123 19.64 0.69 17.23
CA THR A 123 20.75 1.40 17.89
C THR A 123 21.96 0.47 18.07
N ALA A 124 21.74 -0.75 18.55
CA ALA A 124 22.79 -1.74 18.67
C ALA A 124 23.42 -2.09 17.30
N TRP A 125 22.60 -2.19 16.25
CA TRP A 125 23.09 -2.40 14.88
C TRP A 125 23.92 -1.22 14.38
N MET A 126 23.50 0.03 14.59
CA MET A 126 24.23 1.23 14.18
C MET A 126 25.59 1.37 14.87
N GLY A 127 25.76 0.81 16.06
CA GLY A 127 27.03 0.78 16.79
C GLY A 127 28.11 -0.12 16.15
N GLY A 128 27.77 -0.92 15.15
CA GLY A 128 28.73 -1.76 14.42
C GLY A 128 29.54 -0.97 13.40
N ALA A 129 30.70 -1.53 13.00
CA ALA A 129 31.56 -0.94 11.97
C ALA A 129 30.90 -0.95 10.59
N ASP A 130 31.18 0.07 9.77
CA ASP A 130 30.82 0.17 8.34
C ASP A 130 29.30 0.04 8.06
N ARG A 131 28.45 0.50 8.97
CA ARG A 131 27.00 0.45 8.80
C ARG A 131 26.48 1.51 7.83
N LYS A 132 25.84 1.05 6.78
CA LYS A 132 25.20 1.91 5.77
C LYS A 132 23.76 2.18 6.18
N VAL A 133 23.56 3.23 6.98
CA VAL A 133 22.25 3.57 7.56
C VAL A 133 21.19 3.93 6.51
N PRO A 134 21.49 4.72 5.46
CA PRO A 134 20.50 5.00 4.42
C PRO A 134 19.96 3.74 3.75
N GLU A 135 20.86 2.84 3.32
CA GLU A 135 20.48 1.57 2.67
C GLU A 135 19.67 0.66 3.61
N ALA A 136 19.96 0.69 4.91
CA ALA A 136 19.17 -0.06 5.89
C ALA A 136 17.77 0.53 6.09
N ILE A 137 17.60 1.84 6.02
CA ILE A 137 16.28 2.48 6.05
C ILE A 137 15.47 2.03 4.82
N ASP A 138 16.07 2.07 3.63
CA ASP A 138 15.43 1.65 2.37
C ASP A 138 15.07 0.15 2.40
N GLU A 139 15.97 -0.71 2.91
CA GLU A 139 15.71 -2.15 3.07
C GLU A 139 14.55 -2.43 4.04
N LEU A 140 14.52 -1.73 5.18
CA LEU A 140 13.45 -1.89 6.16
C LEU A 140 12.10 -1.38 5.61
N ALA A 141 12.09 -0.27 4.89
CA ALA A 141 10.88 0.29 4.27
C ALA A 141 10.23 -0.67 3.27
N GLN A 142 11.01 -1.48 2.56
CA GLN A 142 10.49 -2.51 1.65
C GLN A 142 9.83 -3.70 2.36
N GLY A 143 10.09 -3.89 3.65
CA GLY A 143 9.68 -5.09 4.38
C GLY A 143 8.72 -4.87 5.55
N VAL A 144 8.45 -3.61 5.92
CA VAL A 144 7.53 -3.24 7.01
C VAL A 144 6.75 -1.99 6.63
N GLY A 145 5.69 -1.68 7.37
CA GLY A 145 4.96 -0.43 7.17
C GLY A 145 5.83 0.80 7.47
N ASN A 146 5.84 1.77 6.56
CA ASN A 146 6.62 3.01 6.67
C ASN A 146 6.33 3.77 7.98
N GLU A 147 5.11 3.70 8.48
CA GLU A 147 4.71 4.31 9.75
C GLU A 147 5.51 3.78 10.94
N ALA A 148 5.55 2.46 11.13
CA ALA A 148 6.28 1.85 12.25
C ALA A 148 7.79 2.17 12.18
N LEU A 149 8.35 2.16 10.97
CA LEU A 149 9.74 2.51 10.72
C LEU A 149 10.02 4.00 11.06
N LEU A 150 9.16 4.90 10.61
CA LEU A 150 9.29 6.33 10.91
C LEU A 150 9.16 6.61 12.42
N LEU A 151 8.21 5.97 13.09
CA LEU A 151 8.04 6.08 14.55
C LEU A 151 9.30 5.62 15.30
N MET A 152 9.90 4.51 14.89
CA MET A 152 11.18 4.03 15.42
C MET A 152 12.28 5.08 15.24
N LEU A 153 12.46 5.58 14.02
CA LEU A 153 13.59 6.48 13.68
C LEU A 153 13.45 7.86 14.34
N ARG A 154 12.24 8.36 14.53
CA ARG A 154 11.98 9.65 15.23
C ARG A 154 12.48 9.67 16.68
N GLY A 155 12.46 8.55 17.36
CA GLY A 155 12.90 8.44 18.76
C GLY A 155 14.40 8.28 18.92
N LEU A 156 15.19 8.21 17.81
CA LEU A 156 16.62 7.95 17.86
C LEU A 156 17.43 9.24 17.66
N ASP A 157 18.37 9.48 18.59
CA ASP A 157 19.40 10.50 18.45
C ASP A 157 20.78 9.83 18.24
N HIS A 158 21.15 9.61 16.98
CA HIS A 158 22.40 8.96 16.61
C HIS A 158 23.11 9.75 15.49
N PRO A 159 24.46 9.94 15.57
CA PRO A 159 25.22 10.71 14.57
C PRO A 159 25.05 10.19 13.12
N ALA A 160 24.93 8.89 12.93
CA ALA A 160 24.75 8.29 11.60
C ALA A 160 23.46 8.72 10.90
N LEU A 161 22.41 9.08 11.66
CA LEU A 161 21.16 9.61 11.13
C LEU A 161 21.27 11.09 10.70
N ARG A 162 22.35 11.79 11.02
CA ARG A 162 22.56 13.21 10.69
C ARG A 162 23.28 13.43 9.36
N SER A 163 23.72 12.36 8.68
CA SER A 163 24.31 12.47 7.33
C SER A 163 23.31 12.98 6.30
N SER A 164 23.77 13.65 5.24
CA SER A 164 22.88 14.16 4.20
C SER A 164 22.05 13.05 3.55
N ALA A 165 22.63 11.89 3.29
CA ALA A 165 21.94 10.74 2.72
C ALA A 165 20.87 10.16 3.68
N ALA A 166 21.20 9.98 4.97
CA ALA A 166 20.24 9.49 5.95
C ALA A 166 19.07 10.49 6.15
N GLN A 167 19.37 11.79 6.21
CA GLN A 167 18.33 12.82 6.31
C GLN A 167 17.44 12.86 5.07
N ARG A 168 17.97 12.60 3.87
CA ARG A 168 17.16 12.47 2.65
C ARG A 168 16.25 11.24 2.71
N ALA A 169 16.77 10.08 3.06
CA ALA A 169 15.97 8.86 3.22
C ALA A 169 14.86 9.05 4.27
N LEU A 170 15.17 9.72 5.39
CA LEU A 170 14.16 10.08 6.40
C LEU A 170 13.09 11.06 5.85
N ALA A 171 13.45 11.98 4.98
CA ALA A 171 12.50 12.92 4.37
C ALA A 171 11.56 12.18 3.40
N GLU A 172 12.06 11.26 2.59
CA GLU A 172 11.26 10.40 1.72
C GLU A 172 10.31 9.53 2.54
N LEU A 173 10.84 8.80 3.52
CA LEU A 173 10.04 7.97 4.42
C LEU A 173 8.93 8.77 5.14
N ALA A 174 9.22 9.97 5.60
CA ALA A 174 8.24 10.83 6.26
C ALA A 174 7.11 11.25 5.30
N LEU A 175 7.44 11.60 4.06
CA LEU A 175 6.44 11.97 3.05
C LEU A 175 5.56 10.77 2.67
N GLU A 176 6.15 9.59 2.50
CA GLU A 176 5.42 8.34 2.24
C GLU A 176 4.57 7.89 3.44
N SER A 177 4.98 8.28 4.65
CA SER A 177 4.20 8.06 5.88
C SER A 177 3.15 9.14 6.15
N TRP A 178 2.83 9.98 5.18
CA TRP A 178 1.87 11.07 5.32
C TRP A 178 2.22 12.07 6.42
N ASP A 179 3.52 12.44 6.56
CA ASP A 179 3.98 13.53 7.42
C ASP A 179 4.87 14.51 6.66
N ALA A 180 4.23 15.42 5.96
CA ALA A 180 4.91 16.43 5.15
C ALA A 180 5.74 17.41 6.00
N ASN A 181 5.33 17.69 7.25
CA ASN A 181 6.11 18.55 8.14
C ASN A 181 7.42 17.89 8.57
N ALA A 182 7.38 16.59 8.93
CA ALA A 182 8.59 15.84 9.22
C ALA A 182 9.48 15.72 7.97
N ALA A 183 8.90 15.50 6.79
CA ALA A 183 9.64 15.47 5.54
C ALA A 183 10.40 16.77 5.30
N LEU A 184 9.77 17.94 5.49
CA LEU A 184 10.43 19.24 5.39
C LEU A 184 11.55 19.43 6.42
N LYS A 185 11.33 18.99 7.67
CA LYS A 185 12.34 19.05 8.72
C LYS A 185 13.58 18.23 8.34
N TYR A 186 13.41 17.00 7.89
CA TYR A 186 14.51 16.15 7.46
C TYR A 186 15.17 16.66 6.17
N ALA A 187 14.40 17.19 5.22
CA ALA A 187 14.96 17.83 4.03
C ALA A 187 15.84 19.04 4.38
N GLN A 188 15.44 19.83 5.37
CA GLN A 188 16.28 20.92 5.89
C GLN A 188 17.54 20.38 6.55
N GLY A 189 17.46 19.26 7.29
CA GLY A 189 18.61 18.55 7.84
C GLY A 189 19.58 18.08 6.75
N ALA A 190 19.07 17.49 5.67
CA ALA A 190 19.87 17.09 4.51
C ALA A 190 20.58 18.29 3.87
N ARG A 191 19.88 19.42 3.68
CA ARG A 191 20.47 20.67 3.17
C ARG A 191 21.56 21.22 4.09
N SER A 192 21.35 21.19 5.41
CA SER A 192 22.34 21.62 6.39
C SER A 192 23.59 20.74 6.39
N ALA A 193 23.42 19.45 6.08
CA ALA A 193 24.51 18.49 5.89
C ALA A 193 25.14 18.52 4.48
N GLY A 194 24.79 19.51 3.65
CA GLY A 194 25.42 19.77 2.36
C GLY A 194 24.67 19.24 1.12
N ALA A 195 23.53 18.56 1.27
CA ALA A 195 22.77 18.09 0.11
C ALA A 195 22.22 19.26 -0.73
N ARG A 196 22.32 19.15 -2.05
CA ARG A 196 21.88 20.15 -3.01
C ARG A 196 21.36 19.49 -4.31
N SER A 197 20.66 18.36 -4.20
CA SER A 197 20.14 17.63 -5.37
C SER A 197 18.81 18.18 -5.88
N ALA A 198 18.51 17.92 -7.15
CA ALA A 198 17.21 18.18 -7.77
C ALA A 198 16.10 17.36 -7.09
N ASP A 199 16.36 16.09 -6.80
CA ASP A 199 15.41 15.19 -6.11
C ASP A 199 14.99 15.73 -4.74
N LEU A 200 15.95 16.28 -3.96
CA LEU A 200 15.62 16.86 -2.65
C LEU A 200 14.72 18.10 -2.81
N ALA A 201 14.93 18.91 -3.85
CA ALA A 201 14.06 20.04 -4.13
C ALA A 201 12.67 19.58 -4.60
N ALA A 202 12.59 18.54 -5.43
CA ALA A 202 11.33 17.91 -5.83
C ALA A 202 10.56 17.35 -4.62
N LEU A 203 11.25 16.68 -3.70
CA LEU A 203 10.66 16.19 -2.44
C LEU A 203 10.09 17.34 -1.60
N VAL A 204 10.85 18.44 -1.44
CA VAL A 204 10.37 19.63 -0.72
C VAL A 204 9.12 20.21 -1.41
N SER A 205 9.10 20.25 -2.74
CA SER A 205 7.94 20.70 -3.51
C SER A 205 6.71 19.84 -3.21
N ARG A 206 6.84 18.53 -3.26
CA ARG A 206 5.76 17.56 -2.94
C ARG A 206 5.24 17.77 -1.50
N ALA A 207 6.14 17.87 -0.52
CA ALA A 207 5.77 18.10 0.87
C ALA A 207 5.00 19.41 1.07
N GLN A 208 5.45 20.51 0.45
CA GLN A 208 4.75 21.80 0.49
C GLN A 208 3.38 21.75 -0.20
N ALA A 209 3.26 20.99 -1.30
CA ALA A 209 1.99 20.79 -2.00
C ALA A 209 0.98 19.99 -1.14
N VAL A 210 1.42 18.93 -0.44
CA VAL A 210 0.59 18.18 0.52
C VAL A 210 0.05 19.11 1.61
N LEU A 211 0.88 20.04 2.10
CA LEU A 211 0.45 21.05 3.09
C LEU A 211 -0.46 22.13 2.49
N GLY A 212 -0.58 22.21 1.16
CA GLY A 212 -1.33 23.26 0.46
C GLY A 212 -0.61 24.59 0.34
N ASN A 213 0.70 24.62 0.61
CA ASN A 213 1.51 25.85 0.51
C ASN A 213 2.02 26.05 -0.93
N GLU A 214 1.12 26.56 -1.80
CA GLU A 214 1.39 26.70 -3.23
C GLU A 214 2.64 27.51 -3.55
N PRO A 215 2.88 28.71 -2.99
CA PRO A 215 4.06 29.49 -3.35
C PRO A 215 5.38 28.76 -3.05
N ALA A 216 5.45 28.08 -1.89
CA ALA A 216 6.63 27.32 -1.49
C ALA A 216 6.79 26.02 -2.31
N ALA A 217 5.69 25.36 -2.65
CA ALA A 217 5.69 24.17 -3.50
C ALA A 217 6.24 24.48 -4.89
N LEU A 218 5.72 25.53 -5.53
CA LEU A 218 6.18 25.95 -6.85
C LEU A 218 7.62 26.50 -6.84
N ALA A 219 8.01 27.26 -5.82
CA ALA A 219 9.39 27.72 -5.69
C ALA A 219 10.38 26.55 -5.60
N ALA A 220 10.09 25.52 -4.77
CA ALA A 220 10.92 24.33 -4.67
C ALA A 220 10.91 23.49 -5.97
N ALA A 221 9.77 23.42 -6.66
CA ALA A 221 9.68 22.74 -7.96
C ALA A 221 10.54 23.43 -9.03
N HIS A 222 10.53 24.77 -9.10
CA HIS A 222 11.41 25.51 -10.00
C HIS A 222 12.89 25.35 -9.62
N GLU A 223 13.21 25.27 -8.32
CA GLU A 223 14.56 24.95 -7.86
C GLU A 223 14.99 23.57 -8.38
N ALA A 224 14.12 22.55 -8.33
CA ALA A 224 14.41 21.23 -8.85
C ALA A 224 14.69 21.23 -10.35
N VAL A 225 13.85 21.88 -11.15
CA VAL A 225 14.00 21.99 -12.61
C VAL A 225 15.26 22.77 -13.01
N GLY A 226 15.66 23.77 -12.22
CA GLY A 226 16.85 24.59 -12.47
C GLY A 226 18.17 23.90 -12.18
N ARG A 227 18.16 22.75 -11.48
CA ARG A 227 19.35 21.97 -11.15
C ARG A 227 19.58 20.89 -12.19
N LYS A 228 20.75 20.90 -12.82
CA LYS A 228 21.19 19.82 -13.71
C LYS A 228 22.25 19.02 -12.97
N ASP A 229 21.82 18.01 -12.25
CA ASP A 229 22.74 17.06 -11.59
C ASP A 229 23.08 15.95 -12.60
N SER A 230 24.36 15.74 -12.87
CA SER A 230 24.85 14.90 -13.96
C SER A 230 24.64 13.40 -13.77
N ASP A 231 24.15 12.94 -12.63
CA ASP A 231 24.10 11.52 -12.26
C ASP A 231 22.71 10.96 -11.90
N HIS A 232 21.63 11.76 -11.97
CA HIS A 232 20.29 11.32 -11.59
C HIS A 232 19.26 11.51 -12.69
N ASP A 233 18.20 10.70 -12.63
CA ASP A 233 17.07 10.72 -13.56
C ASP A 233 16.30 12.05 -13.44
N ASP A 234 16.67 13.03 -14.27
CA ASP A 234 16.08 14.38 -14.29
C ASP A 234 14.55 14.40 -14.55
N LYS A 235 13.92 13.23 -14.77
CA LYS A 235 12.48 13.13 -15.05
C LYS A 235 11.63 13.61 -13.88
N GLU A 236 11.98 13.20 -12.65
CA GLU A 236 11.21 13.57 -11.47
C GLU A 236 11.33 15.08 -11.22
N ALA A 237 12.53 15.62 -11.36
CA ALA A 237 12.76 17.07 -11.26
C ALA A 237 12.00 17.84 -12.34
N ALA A 238 12.05 17.38 -13.59
CA ALA A 238 11.33 18.02 -14.69
C ALA A 238 9.80 18.01 -14.48
N LEU A 239 9.27 16.97 -13.86
CA LEU A 239 7.84 16.83 -13.55
C LEU A 239 7.41 17.54 -12.25
N ALA A 240 8.34 18.01 -11.42
CA ALA A 240 8.05 18.52 -10.09
C ALA A 240 7.01 19.65 -10.07
N VAL A 241 7.04 20.56 -11.06
CA VAL A 241 6.05 21.65 -11.18
C VAL A 241 4.65 21.09 -11.43
N ALA A 242 4.53 20.18 -12.40
CA ALA A 242 3.25 19.55 -12.75
C ALA A 242 2.69 18.71 -11.58
N GLN A 243 3.55 17.95 -10.92
CA GLN A 243 3.18 17.14 -9.75
C GLN A 243 2.70 18.01 -8.60
N ALA A 244 3.39 19.11 -8.29
CA ALA A 244 2.94 20.04 -7.27
C ALA A 244 1.56 20.63 -7.59
N LEU A 245 1.34 21.03 -8.85
CA LEU A 245 0.05 21.57 -9.31
C LEU A 245 -1.08 20.53 -9.20
N LEU A 246 -0.82 19.25 -9.52
CA LEU A 246 -1.80 18.17 -9.35
C LEU A 246 -2.19 17.98 -7.89
N VAL A 247 -1.21 17.90 -6.99
CA VAL A 247 -1.48 17.76 -5.54
C VAL A 247 -2.22 18.97 -4.99
N LEU A 248 -1.99 20.16 -5.54
CA LEU A 248 -2.72 21.40 -5.19
C LEU A 248 -4.12 21.49 -5.82
N GLY A 249 -4.53 20.49 -6.62
CA GLY A 249 -5.83 20.46 -7.30
C GLY A 249 -5.93 21.41 -8.50
N LYS A 250 -4.79 21.88 -9.04
CA LYS A 250 -4.72 22.82 -10.17
C LYS A 250 -4.53 22.08 -11.50
N SER A 251 -5.48 21.22 -11.82
CA SER A 251 -5.40 20.28 -12.96
C SER A 251 -5.14 20.96 -14.30
N ALA A 252 -5.78 22.12 -14.58
CA ALA A 252 -5.58 22.84 -15.85
C ALA A 252 -4.14 23.40 -16.00
N ALA A 253 -3.57 23.93 -14.92
CA ALA A 253 -2.19 24.41 -14.92
C ALA A 253 -1.19 23.25 -15.02
N ALA A 254 -1.47 22.14 -14.33
CA ALA A 254 -0.68 20.91 -14.42
C ALA A 254 -0.69 20.34 -15.85
N GLU A 255 -1.87 20.31 -16.49
CA GLU A 255 -1.99 19.85 -17.87
C GLU A 255 -1.16 20.70 -18.84
N ALA A 256 -1.19 22.01 -18.71
CA ALA A 256 -0.39 22.91 -19.54
C ALA A 256 1.12 22.63 -19.38
N GLU A 257 1.59 22.41 -18.16
CA GLU A 257 3.00 22.08 -17.90
C GLU A 257 3.36 20.69 -18.44
N LEU A 258 2.51 19.69 -18.27
CA LEU A 258 2.71 18.36 -18.83
C LEU A 258 2.73 18.37 -20.37
N GLN A 259 1.88 19.18 -21.01
CA GLN A 259 1.90 19.33 -22.47
C GLN A 259 3.23 19.94 -22.96
N ARG A 260 3.78 20.90 -22.22
CA ARG A 260 5.10 21.48 -22.53
C ARG A 260 6.20 20.43 -22.45
N LEU A 261 6.13 19.50 -21.48
CA LEU A 261 7.13 18.46 -21.26
C LEU A 261 7.02 17.27 -22.22
N ARG A 262 5.97 17.15 -23.04
CA ARG A 262 5.78 15.99 -23.94
C ARG A 262 6.91 15.79 -24.95
N SER A 263 7.55 16.84 -25.38
CA SER A 263 8.69 16.80 -26.33
C SER A 263 10.06 16.70 -25.65
N ASP A 264 10.09 16.68 -24.32
CA ASP A 264 11.33 16.54 -23.58
C ASP A 264 11.88 15.12 -23.67
N ALA A 265 13.19 14.98 -23.89
CA ALA A 265 13.82 13.69 -24.12
C ALA A 265 13.81 12.79 -22.87
N THR A 266 13.81 13.39 -21.67
CA THR A 266 13.85 12.66 -20.39
C THR A 266 12.48 12.50 -19.76
N ALA A 267 11.66 13.57 -19.77
CA ALA A 267 10.37 13.63 -19.09
C ALA A 267 9.16 13.32 -19.99
N GLY A 268 9.31 13.33 -21.32
CA GLY A 268 8.19 13.29 -22.26
C GLY A 268 7.28 12.05 -22.12
N THR A 269 7.87 10.87 -21.90
CA THR A 269 7.10 9.63 -21.67
C THR A 269 6.35 9.69 -20.34
N ALA A 270 6.97 10.18 -19.27
CA ALA A 270 6.35 10.30 -17.97
C ALA A 270 5.26 11.40 -17.95
N ALA A 271 5.47 12.52 -18.64
CA ALA A 271 4.46 13.54 -18.85
C ALA A 271 3.25 13.00 -19.62
N SER A 272 3.48 12.21 -20.68
CA SER A 272 2.41 11.57 -21.46
C SER A 272 1.58 10.60 -20.60
N ARG A 273 2.21 9.85 -19.69
CA ARG A 273 1.50 8.99 -18.72
C ARG A 273 0.59 9.82 -17.82
N GLN A 274 1.11 10.88 -17.22
CA GLN A 274 0.32 11.75 -16.32
C GLN A 274 -0.82 12.43 -17.06
N LEU A 275 -0.61 12.83 -18.31
CA LEU A 275 -1.68 13.36 -19.16
C LEU A 275 -2.78 12.36 -19.48
N ALA A 276 -2.45 11.09 -19.71
CA ALA A 276 -3.45 10.04 -19.94
C ALA A 276 -4.26 9.79 -18.66
N GLN A 277 -3.59 9.72 -17.51
CA GLN A 277 -4.24 9.55 -16.21
C GLN A 277 -5.13 10.76 -15.87
N LEU A 278 -4.65 11.98 -16.09
CA LEU A 278 -5.41 13.20 -15.81
C LEU A 278 -6.68 13.29 -16.66
N ALA A 279 -6.62 12.93 -17.96
CA ALA A 279 -7.81 12.88 -18.81
C ALA A 279 -8.82 11.85 -18.30
N PHE A 280 -8.34 10.69 -17.83
CA PHE A 280 -9.17 9.67 -17.22
C PHE A 280 -9.87 10.17 -15.93
N GLU A 281 -9.12 10.82 -15.02
CA GLU A 281 -9.64 11.38 -13.77
C GLU A 281 -10.64 12.52 -14.00
N GLN A 282 -10.50 13.25 -15.09
CA GLN A 282 -11.45 14.29 -15.53
C GLN A 282 -12.72 13.72 -16.21
N GLY A 283 -12.77 12.40 -16.44
CA GLY A 283 -13.87 11.73 -17.13
C GLY A 283 -13.84 11.89 -18.65
N ASP A 284 -12.79 12.46 -19.23
CA ASP A 284 -12.59 12.51 -20.68
C ASP A 284 -12.00 11.18 -21.17
N TYR A 285 -12.86 10.16 -21.21
CA TYR A 285 -12.46 8.81 -21.59
C TYR A 285 -12.02 8.69 -23.05
N ALA A 286 -12.51 9.57 -23.94
CA ALA A 286 -12.07 9.59 -25.32
C ALA A 286 -10.62 10.05 -25.46
N LEU A 287 -10.28 11.15 -24.78
CA LEU A 287 -8.91 11.67 -24.73
C LEU A 287 -7.97 10.72 -23.97
N ALA A 288 -8.44 10.12 -22.86
CA ALA A 288 -7.69 9.13 -22.09
C ALA A 288 -7.35 7.91 -22.95
N GLU A 289 -8.31 7.38 -23.72
CA GLU A 289 -8.09 6.27 -24.65
C GLU A 289 -7.08 6.62 -25.74
N GLN A 290 -7.24 7.78 -26.37
CA GLN A 290 -6.30 8.25 -27.40
C GLN A 290 -4.88 8.33 -26.86
N ARG A 291 -4.71 8.97 -25.68
CA ARG A 291 -3.40 9.11 -25.02
C ARG A 291 -2.83 7.76 -24.59
N SER A 292 -3.63 6.88 -24.02
CA SER A 292 -3.21 5.53 -23.59
C SER A 292 -2.82 4.65 -24.78
N SER A 293 -3.53 4.73 -25.91
CA SER A 293 -3.20 3.97 -27.11
C SER A 293 -1.84 4.35 -27.69
N LEU A 294 -1.43 5.61 -27.57
CA LEU A 294 -0.09 6.05 -27.97
C LEU A 294 1.00 5.49 -27.04
N LEU A 295 0.71 5.38 -25.73
CA LEU A 295 1.63 4.86 -24.73
C LEU A 295 1.87 3.35 -24.83
N LEU A 296 1.03 2.59 -25.52
CA LEU A 296 1.25 1.16 -25.74
C LEU A 296 2.56 0.86 -26.48
N ARG A 297 3.08 1.82 -27.24
CA ARG A 297 4.35 1.71 -27.96
C ARG A 297 5.58 1.94 -27.10
N GLU A 298 5.38 2.43 -25.88
CA GLU A 298 6.42 2.80 -24.93
C GLU A 298 6.52 1.73 -23.81
N PRO A 299 7.54 0.87 -23.80
CA PRO A 299 7.61 -0.25 -22.86
C PRO A 299 7.43 0.16 -21.38
N ALA A 300 8.04 1.29 -20.97
CA ALA A 300 7.95 1.79 -19.60
C ALA A 300 6.57 2.31 -19.20
N SER A 301 5.66 2.55 -20.16
CA SER A 301 4.34 3.14 -19.94
C SER A 301 3.19 2.23 -20.39
N SER A 302 3.50 1.14 -21.08
CA SER A 302 2.50 0.22 -21.63
C SER A 302 1.61 -0.40 -20.56
N VAL A 303 2.15 -0.70 -19.38
CA VAL A 303 1.41 -1.32 -18.27
C VAL A 303 0.28 -0.41 -17.75
N LEU A 304 0.58 0.88 -17.50
CA LEU A 304 -0.46 1.85 -17.13
C LEU A 304 -1.47 2.03 -18.27
N ALA A 305 -0.99 2.13 -19.50
CA ALA A 305 -1.85 2.28 -20.67
C ALA A 305 -2.85 1.11 -20.80
N VAL A 306 -2.38 -0.14 -20.66
CA VAL A 306 -3.22 -1.33 -20.66
C VAL A 306 -4.25 -1.28 -19.53
N TYR A 307 -3.86 -0.85 -18.34
CA TYR A 307 -4.78 -0.70 -17.22
C TYR A 307 -5.89 0.33 -17.51
N LEU A 308 -5.53 1.53 -17.97
CA LEU A 308 -6.50 2.57 -18.32
C LEU A 308 -7.45 2.13 -19.43
N LEU A 309 -6.93 1.49 -20.49
CA LEU A 309 -7.75 0.95 -21.58
C LEU A 309 -8.71 -0.13 -21.08
N GLY A 310 -8.28 -0.97 -20.14
CA GLY A 310 -9.14 -1.95 -19.47
C GLY A 310 -10.28 -1.30 -18.72
N VAL A 311 -10.00 -0.26 -17.94
CA VAL A 311 -11.03 0.47 -17.19
C VAL A 311 -11.99 1.21 -18.13
N ILE A 312 -11.48 1.84 -19.19
CA ILE A 312 -12.33 2.52 -20.19
C ILE A 312 -13.26 1.52 -20.91
N ALA A 313 -12.75 0.34 -21.27
CA ALA A 313 -13.56 -0.72 -21.87
C ALA A 313 -14.66 -1.20 -20.92
N GLU A 314 -14.32 -1.41 -19.62
CA GLU A 314 -15.30 -1.77 -18.58
C GLU A 314 -16.40 -0.70 -18.46
N ARG A 315 -16.04 0.58 -18.45
CA ARG A 315 -16.97 1.71 -18.38
C ARG A 315 -17.94 1.79 -19.56
N ARG A 316 -17.53 1.32 -20.73
CA ARG A 316 -18.35 1.23 -21.93
C ARG A 316 -19.20 -0.03 -22.01
N GLY A 317 -19.06 -0.94 -21.03
CA GLY A 317 -19.72 -2.24 -21.06
C GLY A 317 -19.08 -3.27 -21.96
N ASP A 318 -17.90 -2.99 -22.54
CA ASP A 318 -17.13 -4.00 -23.30
C ASP A 318 -16.29 -4.84 -22.32
N GLU A 319 -17.00 -5.68 -21.57
CA GLU A 319 -16.38 -6.56 -20.58
C GLU A 319 -15.35 -7.53 -21.21
N ALA A 320 -15.57 -7.93 -22.47
CA ALA A 320 -14.64 -8.83 -23.17
C ALA A 320 -13.30 -8.13 -23.45
N ALA A 321 -13.31 -6.89 -23.89
CA ALA A 321 -12.10 -6.10 -24.05
C ALA A 321 -11.44 -5.80 -22.70
N ALA A 322 -12.22 -5.44 -21.68
CA ALA A 322 -11.72 -5.18 -20.33
C ALA A 322 -10.97 -6.40 -19.77
N LEU A 323 -11.56 -7.59 -19.84
CA LEU A 323 -10.93 -8.83 -19.38
C LEU A 323 -9.63 -9.15 -20.14
N ARG A 324 -9.57 -8.89 -21.46
CA ARG A 324 -8.32 -9.05 -22.24
C ARG A 324 -7.23 -8.11 -21.74
N HIS A 325 -7.55 -6.85 -21.49
CA HIS A 325 -6.60 -5.88 -20.96
C HIS A 325 -6.12 -6.26 -19.57
N TYR A 326 -7.01 -6.66 -18.68
CA TYR A 326 -6.63 -7.07 -17.31
C TYR A 326 -5.79 -8.35 -17.30
N ALA A 327 -6.06 -9.30 -18.19
CA ALA A 327 -5.22 -10.49 -18.35
C ALA A 327 -3.79 -10.16 -18.80
N ALA A 328 -3.61 -9.09 -19.59
CA ALA A 328 -2.28 -8.64 -20.02
C ALA A 328 -1.47 -7.93 -18.90
N LEU A 329 -2.07 -7.71 -17.72
CA LEU A 329 -1.40 -7.09 -16.55
C LEU A 329 -0.78 -8.11 -15.59
N LEU A 330 -0.94 -9.41 -15.85
CA LEU A 330 -0.36 -10.46 -15.01
C LEU A 330 1.16 -10.28 -14.91
N ASP A 331 1.68 -10.48 -13.69
CA ASP A 331 3.11 -10.34 -13.37
C ASP A 331 3.68 -8.92 -13.56
N THR A 332 2.83 -7.92 -13.63
CA THR A 332 3.21 -6.49 -13.71
C THR A 332 2.91 -5.76 -12.39
N GLY A 333 3.35 -4.50 -12.28
CA GLY A 333 3.01 -3.63 -11.14
C GLY A 333 1.50 -3.36 -10.97
N PHE A 334 0.67 -3.60 -12.01
CA PHE A 334 -0.79 -3.47 -11.98
C PHE A 334 -1.54 -4.80 -11.87
N ASP A 335 -0.85 -5.93 -11.66
CA ASP A 335 -1.45 -7.27 -11.55
C ASP A 335 -2.60 -7.29 -10.52
N SER A 336 -2.36 -6.83 -9.32
CA SER A 336 -3.37 -6.79 -8.24
C SER A 336 -4.60 -5.96 -8.61
N ALA A 337 -4.42 -4.80 -9.24
CA ALA A 337 -5.53 -3.94 -9.67
C ALA A 337 -6.32 -4.60 -10.83
N GLY A 338 -5.62 -5.18 -11.81
CA GLY A 338 -6.22 -5.91 -12.92
C GLY A 338 -7.02 -7.11 -12.45
N ARG A 339 -6.47 -7.91 -11.52
CA ARG A 339 -7.15 -9.07 -10.93
C ARG A 339 -8.44 -8.68 -10.21
N ARG A 340 -8.42 -7.63 -9.37
CA ARG A 340 -9.63 -7.17 -8.68
C ARG A 340 -10.75 -6.78 -9.64
N ARG A 341 -10.43 -6.03 -10.70
CA ARG A 341 -11.41 -5.63 -11.71
C ARG A 341 -11.92 -6.79 -12.53
N ALA A 342 -11.03 -7.66 -13.01
CA ALA A 342 -11.42 -8.88 -13.74
C ALA A 342 -12.33 -9.77 -12.90
N ALA A 343 -11.99 -9.99 -11.63
CA ALA A 343 -12.80 -10.77 -10.71
C ALA A 343 -14.17 -10.12 -10.48
N GLY A 344 -14.26 -8.79 -10.36
CA GLY A 344 -15.51 -8.06 -10.24
C GLY A 344 -16.43 -8.25 -11.46
N ILE A 345 -15.89 -8.21 -12.69
CA ILE A 345 -16.64 -8.48 -13.91
C ILE A 345 -17.17 -9.92 -13.90
N LEU A 346 -16.30 -10.90 -13.65
CA LEU A 346 -16.69 -12.31 -13.65
C LEU A 346 -17.77 -12.60 -12.58
N TYR A 347 -17.65 -11.98 -11.41
CA TYR A 347 -18.63 -12.15 -10.34
C TYR A 347 -20.01 -11.61 -10.73
N ARG A 348 -20.08 -10.40 -11.31
CA ARG A 348 -21.34 -9.82 -11.83
C ARG A 348 -22.00 -10.66 -12.94
N ARG A 349 -21.19 -11.41 -13.70
CA ARG A 349 -21.67 -12.37 -14.72
C ARG A 349 -22.17 -13.69 -14.15
N GLY A 350 -22.12 -13.87 -12.82
CA GLY A 350 -22.46 -15.14 -12.17
C GLY A 350 -21.37 -16.22 -12.25
N GLU A 351 -20.19 -15.88 -12.77
CA GLU A 351 -19.02 -16.77 -12.90
C GLU A 351 -18.21 -16.79 -11.59
N HIS A 352 -18.86 -17.04 -10.45
CA HIS A 352 -18.30 -16.87 -9.10
C HIS A 352 -17.00 -17.65 -8.86
N GLU A 353 -16.95 -18.93 -9.30
CA GLU A 353 -15.74 -19.73 -9.19
C GLU A 353 -14.58 -19.16 -10.02
N SER A 354 -14.87 -18.65 -11.24
CA SER A 354 -13.86 -18.03 -12.10
C SER A 354 -13.35 -16.75 -11.46
N ALA A 355 -14.22 -15.92 -10.89
CA ALA A 355 -13.86 -14.71 -10.17
C ALA A 355 -12.89 -14.99 -9.00
N LEU A 356 -13.18 -15.98 -8.18
CA LEU A 356 -12.30 -16.37 -7.07
C LEU A 356 -10.98 -16.99 -7.56
N ARG A 357 -11.00 -17.72 -8.67
CA ARG A 357 -9.77 -18.29 -9.27
C ARG A 357 -8.80 -17.22 -9.77
N VAL A 358 -9.27 -16.02 -10.11
CA VAL A 358 -8.38 -14.90 -10.50
C VAL A 358 -7.36 -14.57 -9.40
N PHE A 359 -7.73 -14.78 -8.13
CA PHE A 359 -6.83 -14.55 -6.98
C PHE A 359 -6.03 -15.79 -6.58
N ALA A 360 -6.20 -16.92 -7.27
CA ALA A 360 -5.47 -18.12 -6.92
C ALA A 360 -3.96 -17.86 -7.00
N PRO A 361 -3.23 -18.08 -5.90
CA PRO A 361 -1.79 -17.88 -5.89
C PRO A 361 -1.10 -18.91 -6.78
N ALA A 362 0.10 -18.59 -7.25
CA ALA A 362 0.92 -19.56 -7.96
C ALA A 362 1.15 -20.83 -7.10
N ARG A 363 1.40 -21.96 -7.75
CA ARG A 363 1.56 -23.25 -7.03
C ARG A 363 2.70 -23.21 -6.02
N ASP A 364 3.75 -22.49 -6.33
CA ASP A 364 4.95 -22.27 -5.53
C ASP A 364 4.94 -20.97 -4.72
N ALA A 365 3.78 -20.30 -4.67
CA ALA A 365 3.60 -19.05 -3.91
C ALA A 365 3.97 -19.23 -2.44
N GLY A 366 4.63 -18.21 -1.89
CA GLY A 366 4.97 -18.15 -0.48
C GLY A 366 3.76 -17.81 0.42
N PRO A 367 3.91 -17.95 1.75
CA PRO A 367 2.83 -17.67 2.69
C PRO A 367 2.23 -16.27 2.56
N ALA A 368 3.05 -15.24 2.46
CA ALA A 368 2.59 -13.85 2.34
C ALA A 368 1.73 -13.61 1.08
N GLU A 369 2.08 -14.24 -0.05
CA GLU A 369 1.28 -14.15 -1.28
C GLU A 369 -0.07 -14.84 -1.12
N ARG A 370 -0.11 -16.01 -0.45
CA ARG A 370 -1.35 -16.72 -0.17
C ARG A 370 -2.27 -15.95 0.76
N ILE A 371 -1.72 -15.27 1.78
CA ILE A 371 -2.48 -14.39 2.67
C ILE A 371 -3.08 -13.22 1.88
N ARG A 372 -2.29 -12.56 1.04
CA ARG A 372 -2.80 -11.47 0.17
C ARG A 372 -3.90 -11.94 -0.79
N ALA A 373 -3.78 -13.16 -1.32
CA ALA A 373 -4.81 -13.77 -2.16
C ALA A 373 -6.11 -14.03 -1.39
N ASP A 374 -6.03 -14.51 -0.16
CA ASP A 374 -7.19 -14.71 0.70
C ASP A 374 -7.87 -13.38 1.06
N ILE A 375 -7.11 -12.34 1.38
CA ILE A 375 -7.63 -10.99 1.63
C ILE A 375 -8.34 -10.45 0.39
N ALA A 376 -7.71 -10.50 -0.78
CA ALA A 376 -8.29 -9.99 -2.01
C ALA A 376 -9.59 -10.71 -2.41
N ALA A 377 -9.64 -12.03 -2.20
CA ALA A 377 -10.85 -12.82 -2.43
C ALA A 377 -11.97 -12.46 -1.42
N ALA A 378 -11.62 -12.23 -0.16
CA ALA A 378 -12.57 -11.81 0.86
C ALA A 378 -13.13 -10.40 0.60
N ASP A 379 -12.28 -9.47 0.17
CA ASP A 379 -12.72 -8.13 -0.24
C ASP A 379 -13.70 -8.17 -1.42
N LEU A 380 -13.43 -8.98 -2.45
CA LEU A 380 -14.36 -9.19 -3.55
C LEU A 380 -15.72 -9.67 -3.06
N LEU A 381 -15.75 -10.70 -2.21
CA LEU A 381 -16.98 -11.26 -1.66
C LEU A 381 -17.76 -10.24 -0.82
N SER A 382 -17.05 -9.42 -0.04
CA SER A 382 -17.66 -8.32 0.72
C SER A 382 -18.31 -7.27 -0.18
N LEU A 383 -17.62 -6.85 -1.25
CA LEU A 383 -18.16 -5.89 -2.23
C LEU A 383 -19.32 -6.46 -3.05
N ALA A 384 -19.37 -7.78 -3.18
CA ALA A 384 -20.42 -8.53 -3.87
C ALA A 384 -21.63 -8.91 -2.97
N ASP A 385 -21.74 -8.31 -1.78
CA ASP A 385 -22.79 -8.56 -0.80
C ASP A 385 -22.86 -10.02 -0.32
N ALA A 386 -21.70 -10.72 -0.24
CA ALA A 386 -21.55 -12.08 0.30
C ALA A 386 -20.74 -12.08 1.63
N PRO A 387 -21.24 -11.42 2.70
CA PRO A 387 -20.47 -11.15 3.90
C PRO A 387 -20.07 -12.41 4.69
N GLU A 388 -20.90 -13.45 4.69
CA GLU A 388 -20.59 -14.68 5.39
C GLU A 388 -19.47 -15.47 4.70
N GLU A 389 -19.47 -15.52 3.36
CA GLU A 389 -18.40 -16.15 2.58
C GLU A 389 -17.09 -15.37 2.73
N SER A 390 -17.17 -14.04 2.73
CA SER A 390 -16.04 -13.14 2.96
C SER A 390 -15.39 -13.40 4.32
N LEU A 391 -16.17 -13.43 5.40
CA LEU A 391 -15.69 -13.74 6.74
C LEU A 391 -15.13 -15.16 6.81
N GLY A 392 -15.81 -16.15 6.22
CA GLY A 392 -15.35 -17.55 6.17
C GLY A 392 -13.98 -17.69 5.51
N ARG A 393 -13.69 -16.85 4.49
CA ARG A 393 -12.38 -16.84 3.82
C ARG A 393 -11.27 -16.35 4.76
N ILE A 394 -11.49 -15.26 5.47
CA ILE A 394 -10.52 -14.71 6.43
C ILE A 394 -10.38 -15.62 7.66
N ASP A 395 -11.47 -16.18 8.17
CA ASP A 395 -11.43 -17.14 9.28
C ASP A 395 -10.62 -18.40 8.91
N GLY A 396 -10.75 -18.88 7.66
CA GLY A 396 -9.92 -19.95 7.12
C GLY A 396 -8.44 -19.57 7.02
N ALA A 397 -8.12 -18.34 6.62
CA ALA A 397 -6.75 -17.82 6.60
C ALA A 397 -6.17 -17.70 8.02
N LEU A 398 -6.95 -17.20 8.99
CA LEU A 398 -6.57 -17.13 10.40
C LEU A 398 -6.37 -18.50 11.05
N HIS A 399 -7.14 -19.51 10.63
CA HIS A 399 -6.89 -20.89 11.09
C HIS A 399 -5.51 -21.41 10.66
N ARG A 400 -5.06 -21.04 9.45
CA ARG A 400 -3.73 -21.38 8.94
C ARG A 400 -2.61 -20.50 9.48
N SER A 401 -2.91 -19.24 9.80
CA SER A 401 -1.97 -18.24 10.32
C SER A 401 -2.55 -17.56 11.58
N PRO A 402 -2.64 -18.27 12.72
CA PRO A 402 -3.25 -17.74 13.95
C PRO A 402 -2.52 -16.51 14.47
N GLY A 403 -3.26 -15.45 14.83
CA GLY A 403 -2.67 -14.22 15.38
C GLY A 403 -1.88 -13.40 14.34
N ASN A 404 -2.12 -13.61 13.06
CA ASN A 404 -1.61 -12.73 12.02
C ASN A 404 -2.31 -11.36 12.12
N PRO A 405 -1.56 -10.26 12.39
CA PRO A 405 -2.17 -8.96 12.68
C PRO A 405 -2.87 -8.32 11.49
N GLU A 406 -2.46 -8.61 10.26
CA GLU A 406 -3.11 -8.12 9.05
C GLU A 406 -4.47 -8.81 8.85
N LEU A 407 -4.52 -10.14 9.02
CA LEU A 407 -5.77 -10.89 8.93
C LEU A 407 -6.76 -10.52 10.04
N ASP A 408 -6.28 -10.31 11.27
CA ASP A 408 -7.13 -9.86 12.37
C ASP A 408 -7.72 -8.46 12.09
N TYR A 409 -6.93 -7.55 11.52
CA TYR A 409 -7.41 -6.23 11.09
C TYR A 409 -8.45 -6.34 9.96
N GLN A 410 -8.17 -7.12 8.93
CA GLN A 410 -9.12 -7.35 7.83
C GLN A 410 -10.42 -7.99 8.33
N ARG A 411 -10.31 -8.94 9.26
CA ARG A 411 -11.49 -9.53 9.90
C ARG A 411 -12.37 -8.48 10.58
N ALA A 412 -11.75 -7.53 11.28
CA ALA A 412 -12.49 -6.47 11.95
C ALA A 412 -13.24 -5.55 10.96
N VAL A 413 -12.59 -5.18 9.85
CA VAL A 413 -13.21 -4.40 8.76
C VAL A 413 -14.38 -5.16 8.13
N LEU A 414 -14.21 -6.45 7.87
CA LEU A 414 -15.27 -7.28 7.27
C LEU A 414 -16.44 -7.54 8.24
N LEU A 415 -16.18 -7.65 9.54
CA LEU A 415 -17.24 -7.73 10.57
C LEU A 415 -18.09 -6.44 10.58
N GLU A 416 -17.46 -5.28 10.44
CA GLU A 416 -18.15 -4.00 10.36
C GLU A 416 -19.04 -3.94 9.11
N ARG A 417 -18.49 -4.24 7.93
CA ARG A 417 -19.24 -4.28 6.66
C ARG A 417 -20.39 -5.31 6.68
N ALA A 418 -20.23 -6.42 7.41
CA ALA A 418 -21.26 -7.42 7.62
C ALA A 418 -22.33 -7.01 8.65
N GLY A 419 -22.27 -5.79 9.18
CA GLY A 419 -23.19 -5.31 10.22
C GLY A 419 -22.98 -5.91 11.61
N LYS A 420 -21.89 -6.69 11.82
CA LYS A 420 -21.55 -7.31 13.11
C LYS A 420 -20.74 -6.36 13.99
N ILE A 421 -21.30 -5.16 14.24
CA ILE A 421 -20.60 -4.01 14.80
C ILE A 421 -19.96 -4.28 16.16
N GLU A 422 -20.67 -4.97 17.08
CA GLU A 422 -20.12 -5.28 18.41
C GLU A 422 -18.88 -6.17 18.33
N ALA A 423 -18.89 -7.14 17.41
CA ALA A 423 -17.75 -8.02 17.19
C ALA A 423 -16.56 -7.25 16.57
N ALA A 424 -16.83 -6.37 15.61
CA ALA A 424 -15.83 -5.49 15.00
C ALA A 424 -15.18 -4.60 16.06
N LEU A 425 -15.96 -3.87 16.84
CA LEU A 425 -15.46 -2.98 17.91
C LEU A 425 -14.65 -3.75 18.95
N LYS A 426 -15.11 -4.92 19.40
CA LYS A 426 -14.38 -5.76 20.35
C LYS A 426 -13.02 -6.18 19.82
N LEU A 427 -12.96 -6.57 18.55
CA LEU A 427 -11.70 -6.96 17.91
C LEU A 427 -10.77 -5.76 17.73
N LEU A 428 -11.27 -4.62 17.22
CA LEU A 428 -10.51 -3.38 17.08
C LEU A 428 -9.97 -2.87 18.41
N GLU A 429 -10.74 -2.93 19.49
CA GLU A 429 -10.26 -2.57 20.84
C GLU A 429 -9.15 -3.51 21.33
N THR A 430 -9.22 -4.79 20.98
CA THR A 430 -8.16 -5.75 21.30
C THR A 430 -6.88 -5.45 20.52
N LEU A 431 -7.00 -5.16 19.23
CA LEU A 431 -5.89 -4.79 18.38
C LEU A 431 -5.26 -3.46 18.81
N HIS A 432 -6.07 -2.46 19.11
CA HIS A 432 -5.58 -1.15 19.59
C HIS A 432 -4.83 -1.27 20.92
N ARG A 433 -5.32 -2.07 21.87
CA ARG A 433 -4.58 -2.32 23.13
C ARG A 433 -3.25 -3.03 22.91
N ALA A 434 -3.19 -3.94 21.93
CA ALA A 434 -1.95 -4.64 21.58
C ALA A 434 -0.96 -3.74 20.83
N ARG A 435 -1.46 -2.82 20.01
CA ARG A 435 -0.68 -1.93 19.14
C ARG A 435 -1.22 -0.50 19.20
N PRO A 436 -1.05 0.22 20.33
CA PRO A 436 -1.65 1.55 20.52
C PRO A 436 -1.07 2.63 19.60
N LEU A 437 0.09 2.41 19.02
CA LEU A 437 0.76 3.32 18.08
C LEU A 437 0.44 3.01 16.60
N ASP A 438 -0.34 1.97 16.32
CA ASP A 438 -0.78 1.63 14.96
C ASP A 438 -1.93 2.57 14.55
N ALA A 439 -1.63 3.55 13.68
CA ALA A 439 -2.61 4.55 13.27
C ALA A 439 -3.77 3.95 12.48
N ALA A 440 -3.53 2.90 11.69
CA ALA A 440 -4.59 2.25 10.92
C ALA A 440 -5.62 1.59 11.84
N VAL A 441 -5.16 0.84 12.85
CA VAL A 441 -6.04 0.21 13.85
C VAL A 441 -6.77 1.26 14.69
N THR A 442 -6.05 2.29 15.16
CA THR A 442 -6.60 3.37 15.99
C THR A 442 -7.65 4.16 15.21
N ASN A 443 -7.38 4.48 13.95
CA ASN A 443 -8.32 5.14 13.05
C ASN A 443 -9.55 4.27 12.75
N ALA A 444 -9.37 2.99 12.46
CA ALA A 444 -10.49 2.08 12.20
C ALA A 444 -11.44 1.98 13.40
N LEU A 445 -10.90 1.89 14.63
CA LEU A 445 -11.71 1.91 15.85
C LEU A 445 -12.49 3.23 15.98
N GLY A 446 -11.81 4.37 15.76
CA GLY A 446 -12.44 5.69 15.82
C GLY A 446 -13.51 5.87 14.75
N PHE A 447 -13.22 5.46 13.50
CA PHE A 447 -14.16 5.54 12.38
C PHE A 447 -15.41 4.68 12.62
N THR A 448 -15.26 3.41 13.00
CA THR A 448 -16.37 2.50 13.29
C THR A 448 -17.27 3.06 14.41
N LEU A 449 -16.69 3.63 15.48
CA LEU A 449 -17.46 4.31 16.52
C LEU A 449 -18.23 5.51 15.95
N ALA A 450 -17.60 6.34 15.10
CA ALA A 450 -18.20 7.53 14.52
C ALA A 450 -19.32 7.18 13.55
N ASP A 451 -19.10 6.22 12.65
CA ASP A 451 -20.07 5.84 11.64
C ASP A 451 -21.35 5.29 12.25
N HIS A 452 -21.23 4.50 13.32
CA HIS A 452 -22.36 3.96 14.07
C HIS A 452 -22.85 4.87 15.20
N LYS A 453 -22.44 6.16 15.26
CA LYS A 453 -22.84 7.18 16.24
C LYS A 453 -22.64 6.75 17.70
N ARG A 454 -21.56 6.03 17.97
CA ARG A 454 -21.22 5.54 19.29
C ARG A 454 -20.06 6.34 19.88
N ALA A 455 -20.16 6.73 21.15
CA ALA A 455 -19.12 7.41 21.89
C ALA A 455 -18.33 8.45 21.06
N LEU A 456 -19.03 9.33 20.32
CA LEU A 456 -18.46 10.29 19.37
C LEU A 456 -17.27 11.10 19.91
N PRO A 457 -17.24 11.54 21.20
CA PRO A 457 -16.05 12.20 21.76
C PRO A 457 -14.81 11.29 21.78
N ARG A 458 -14.97 10.00 22.14
CA ARG A 458 -13.89 9.01 22.10
C ARG A 458 -13.45 8.70 20.67
N ALA A 459 -14.40 8.60 19.75
CA ALA A 459 -14.12 8.41 18.33
C ALA A 459 -13.21 9.52 17.79
N GLU A 460 -13.56 10.78 18.06
CA GLU A 460 -12.73 11.93 17.66
C GLU A 460 -11.34 11.90 18.31
N GLN A 461 -11.25 11.55 19.59
CA GLN A 461 -9.97 11.43 20.28
C GLN A 461 -9.07 10.39 19.59
N LEU A 462 -9.56 9.17 19.33
CA LEU A 462 -8.82 8.11 18.66
C LEU A 462 -8.36 8.53 17.26
N ILE A 463 -9.23 9.16 16.46
CA ILE A 463 -8.87 9.65 15.13
C ILE A 463 -7.80 10.74 15.20
N ARG A 464 -7.86 11.64 16.21
CA ARG A 464 -6.81 12.64 16.42
C ARG A 464 -5.50 12.03 16.89
N GLU A 465 -5.52 10.96 17.67
CA GLU A 465 -4.34 10.18 18.04
C GLU A 465 -3.70 9.54 16.79
N ALA A 466 -4.49 8.94 15.91
CA ALA A 466 -3.99 8.42 14.63
C ALA A 466 -3.36 9.51 13.75
N LEU A 467 -3.94 10.72 13.71
CA LEU A 467 -3.38 11.86 13.00
C LEU A 467 -2.04 12.36 13.55
N GLN A 468 -1.68 12.06 14.81
CA GLN A 468 -0.35 12.42 15.33
C GLN A 468 0.76 11.59 14.67
N ALA A 469 0.45 10.36 14.28
CA ALA A 469 1.39 9.49 13.57
C ALA A 469 1.44 9.82 12.05
N GLN A 470 0.28 10.10 11.46
CA GLN A 470 0.11 10.36 10.02
C GLN A 470 -0.72 11.64 9.77
N PRO A 471 -0.15 12.85 9.99
CA PRO A 471 -0.90 14.12 10.02
C PRO A 471 -1.58 14.50 8.69
N ASP A 472 -1.12 13.95 7.58
CA ASP A 472 -1.58 14.27 6.23
C ASP A 472 -2.28 13.07 5.57
N SER A 473 -2.51 11.97 6.29
CA SER A 473 -3.19 10.79 5.75
C SER A 473 -4.62 11.12 5.31
N PRO A 474 -4.95 10.98 4.01
CA PRO A 474 -6.28 11.32 3.52
C PRO A 474 -7.37 10.45 4.15
N ALA A 475 -7.11 9.18 4.43
CA ALA A 475 -8.06 8.29 5.09
C ALA A 475 -8.37 8.71 6.54
N ILE A 476 -7.34 9.17 7.29
CA ILE A 476 -7.54 9.64 8.67
C ILE A 476 -8.17 11.03 8.68
N LEU A 477 -7.82 11.89 7.73
CA LEU A 477 -8.48 13.19 7.54
C LEU A 477 -9.96 13.02 7.18
N ASP A 478 -10.30 12.05 6.33
CA ASP A 478 -11.70 11.71 6.03
C ASP A 478 -12.44 11.27 7.30
N SER A 479 -11.85 10.36 8.07
CA SER A 479 -12.40 9.93 9.36
C SER A 479 -12.60 11.08 10.34
N LEU A 480 -11.65 12.05 10.40
CA LEU A 480 -11.81 13.25 11.23
C LEU A 480 -12.97 14.12 10.73
N GLY A 481 -13.04 14.36 9.43
CA GLY A 481 -14.15 15.11 8.85
C GLY A 481 -15.49 14.43 9.09
N TRP A 482 -15.53 13.11 8.95
CA TRP A 482 -16.73 12.32 9.20
C TRP A 482 -17.19 12.40 10.66
N VAL A 483 -16.30 12.21 11.64
CA VAL A 483 -16.69 12.32 13.06
C VAL A 483 -17.15 13.72 13.45
N LEU A 484 -16.52 14.78 12.89
CA LEU A 484 -16.99 16.17 13.09
C LEU A 484 -18.40 16.37 12.51
N TYR A 485 -18.67 15.85 11.32
CA TYR A 485 -19.99 15.85 10.71
C TYR A 485 -21.01 15.10 11.57
N ARG A 486 -20.69 13.89 12.03
CA ARG A 486 -21.56 13.06 12.90
C ARG A 486 -21.84 13.72 14.26
N ARG A 487 -20.98 14.63 14.70
CA ARG A 487 -21.19 15.48 15.91
C ARG A 487 -21.98 16.76 15.61
N GLY A 488 -22.48 16.96 14.39
CA GLY A 488 -23.20 18.15 13.97
C GLY A 488 -22.34 19.37 13.67
N GLN A 489 -21.02 19.20 13.55
CA GLN A 489 -20.05 20.26 13.28
C GLN A 489 -19.69 20.33 11.78
N SER A 490 -20.72 20.36 10.91
CA SER A 490 -20.55 20.29 9.45
C SER A 490 -19.64 21.39 8.90
N ALA A 491 -19.71 22.61 9.44
CA ALA A 491 -18.84 23.70 9.01
C ALA A 491 -17.36 23.43 9.29
N ALA A 492 -17.03 22.74 10.40
CA ALA A 492 -15.68 22.32 10.73
C ALA A 492 -15.23 21.08 9.91
N ALA A 493 -16.16 20.20 9.55
CA ALA A 493 -15.90 19.03 8.72
C ALA A 493 -15.50 19.39 7.28
N VAL A 494 -16.14 20.38 6.68
CA VAL A 494 -15.95 20.76 5.27
C VAL A 494 -14.48 21.00 4.89
N PRO A 495 -13.68 21.84 5.56
CA PRO A 495 -12.29 22.07 5.16
C PRO A 495 -11.40 20.82 5.36
N VAL A 496 -11.71 19.96 6.34
CA VAL A 496 -10.95 18.72 6.59
C VAL A 496 -11.21 17.71 5.47
N LEU A 497 -12.48 17.50 5.11
CA LEU A 497 -12.87 16.61 4.01
C LEU A 497 -12.40 17.13 2.65
N ALA A 498 -12.43 18.45 2.43
CA ALA A 498 -11.86 19.05 1.23
C ALA A 498 -10.36 18.76 1.09
N ARG A 499 -9.62 18.79 2.22
CA ARG A 499 -8.20 18.43 2.23
C ARG A 499 -8.01 16.94 1.95
N ALA A 500 -8.79 16.07 2.57
CA ALA A 500 -8.75 14.62 2.33
C ALA A 500 -8.99 14.32 0.84
N TYR A 501 -10.05 14.88 0.26
CA TYR A 501 -10.39 14.68 -1.15
C TYR A 501 -9.33 15.24 -2.12
N ARG A 502 -8.70 16.35 -1.79
CA ARG A 502 -7.59 16.89 -2.60
C ARG A 502 -6.38 15.96 -2.65
N LEU A 503 -6.10 15.27 -1.54
CA LEU A 503 -4.97 14.33 -1.44
C LEU A 503 -5.30 12.95 -2.02
N LEU A 504 -6.57 12.55 -1.98
CA LEU A 504 -7.06 11.27 -2.51
C LEU A 504 -8.44 11.49 -3.13
N HIS A 505 -8.53 11.40 -4.45
CA HIS A 505 -9.80 11.53 -5.19
C HIS A 505 -10.60 10.22 -5.10
N ASP A 506 -11.03 9.88 -3.89
CA ASP A 506 -11.78 8.67 -3.56
C ASP A 506 -13.28 8.93 -3.53
N GLY A 507 -14.10 7.94 -3.96
CA GLY A 507 -15.55 8.07 -4.02
C GLY A 507 -16.20 8.24 -2.65
N ASP A 508 -15.75 7.51 -1.62
CA ASP A 508 -16.28 7.58 -0.25
C ASP A 508 -15.96 8.95 0.38
N VAL A 509 -14.73 9.44 0.20
CA VAL A 509 -14.33 10.79 0.64
C VAL A 509 -15.17 11.87 -0.05
N GLY A 510 -15.43 11.69 -1.35
CA GLY A 510 -16.31 12.56 -2.13
C GLY A 510 -17.76 12.56 -1.62
N ALA A 511 -18.27 11.40 -1.22
CA ALA A 511 -19.58 11.26 -0.61
C ALA A 511 -19.67 12.01 0.72
N HIS A 512 -18.72 11.78 1.62
CA HIS A 512 -18.64 12.43 2.94
C HIS A 512 -18.51 13.95 2.82
N TRP A 513 -17.64 14.43 1.93
CA TRP A 513 -17.45 15.85 1.71
C TRP A 513 -18.70 16.53 1.15
N GLY A 514 -19.33 15.92 0.15
CA GLY A 514 -20.58 16.43 -0.41
C GLY A 514 -21.71 16.47 0.62
N GLU A 515 -21.84 15.44 1.47
CA GLU A 515 -22.83 15.40 2.55
C GLU A 515 -22.59 16.50 3.59
N ALA A 516 -21.33 16.72 4.00
CA ALA A 516 -20.97 17.80 4.92
C ALA A 516 -21.26 19.19 4.33
N LEU A 517 -20.95 19.41 3.05
CA LEU A 517 -21.26 20.63 2.32
C LEU A 517 -22.78 20.88 2.24
N TRP A 518 -23.54 19.83 1.94
CA TRP A 518 -25.01 19.93 1.84
C TRP A 518 -25.63 20.36 3.16
N VAL A 519 -25.26 19.71 4.26
CA VAL A 519 -25.78 20.04 5.59
C VAL A 519 -25.27 21.41 6.07
N ALA A 520 -24.11 21.86 5.61
CA ALA A 520 -23.63 23.24 5.83
C ALA A 520 -24.31 24.29 4.95
N GLY A 521 -25.33 23.93 4.16
CA GLY A 521 -26.08 24.84 3.28
C GLY A 521 -25.38 25.18 1.95
N GLN A 522 -24.22 24.56 1.65
CA GLN A 522 -23.43 24.81 0.44
C GLN A 522 -23.84 23.87 -0.71
N HIS A 523 -25.14 23.85 -1.06
CA HIS A 523 -25.73 22.86 -1.98
C HIS A 523 -25.08 22.84 -3.37
N ALA A 524 -24.74 23.99 -3.94
CA ALA A 524 -24.07 24.05 -5.24
C ALA A 524 -22.67 23.39 -5.21
N ALA A 525 -21.90 23.63 -4.15
CA ALA A 525 -20.60 23.01 -3.96
C ALA A 525 -20.71 21.49 -3.72
N ALA A 526 -21.71 21.05 -2.95
CA ALA A 526 -22.00 19.63 -2.74
C ALA A 526 -22.25 18.91 -4.07
N ARG A 527 -23.14 19.47 -4.90
CA ARG A 527 -23.47 18.90 -6.22
C ARG A 527 -22.24 18.81 -7.13
N ALA A 528 -21.44 19.88 -7.20
CA ALA A 528 -20.21 19.88 -7.99
C ALA A 528 -19.18 18.85 -7.47
N THR A 529 -19.12 18.62 -6.16
CA THR A 529 -18.26 17.60 -5.55
C THR A 529 -18.71 16.19 -5.94
N TRP A 530 -20.00 15.90 -5.81
CA TRP A 530 -20.56 14.59 -6.18
C TRP A 530 -20.43 14.30 -7.68
N GLN A 531 -20.64 15.30 -8.55
CA GLN A 531 -20.45 15.13 -9.99
C GLN A 531 -19.00 14.75 -10.34
N ARG A 532 -18.02 15.40 -9.71
CA ARG A 532 -16.59 15.05 -9.91
C ARG A 532 -16.26 13.67 -9.36
N ALA A 533 -16.77 13.33 -8.17
CA ALA A 533 -16.54 12.02 -7.57
C ALA A 533 -17.16 10.90 -8.40
N LEU A 534 -18.39 11.07 -8.89
CA LEU A 534 -19.05 10.11 -9.79
C LEU A 534 -18.34 9.97 -11.14
N ALA A 535 -17.71 11.03 -11.66
CA ALA A 535 -16.93 10.94 -12.88
C ALA A 535 -15.69 10.06 -12.68
N ALA A 536 -15.03 10.17 -11.52
CA ALA A 536 -13.85 9.37 -11.19
C ALA A 536 -14.22 7.93 -10.78
N ASP A 537 -15.27 7.75 -9.95
CA ASP A 537 -15.68 6.46 -9.38
C ASP A 537 -17.20 6.26 -9.39
N PRO A 538 -17.82 6.03 -10.57
CA PRO A 538 -19.27 5.88 -10.71
C PRO A 538 -19.84 4.58 -10.13
N ASP A 539 -18.97 3.58 -9.87
CA ASP A 539 -19.38 2.28 -9.35
C ASP A 539 -19.36 2.23 -7.81
N ASN A 540 -18.96 3.33 -7.15
CA ASN A 540 -18.93 3.42 -5.71
C ASN A 540 -20.34 3.43 -5.12
N LYS A 541 -20.69 2.36 -4.40
CA LYS A 541 -22.03 2.17 -3.83
C LYS A 541 -22.40 3.23 -2.79
N GLY A 542 -21.43 3.63 -1.94
CA GLY A 542 -21.62 4.65 -0.91
C GLY A 542 -21.91 6.02 -1.51
N LEU A 543 -21.12 6.42 -2.50
CA LEU A 543 -21.30 7.66 -3.24
C LEU A 543 -22.64 7.69 -3.98
N THR A 544 -22.97 6.63 -4.72
CA THR A 544 -24.23 6.52 -5.48
C THR A 544 -25.45 6.60 -4.56
N ALA A 545 -25.42 5.91 -3.42
CA ALA A 545 -26.48 5.95 -2.42
C ALA A 545 -26.63 7.36 -1.80
N THR A 546 -25.51 8.01 -1.49
CA THR A 546 -25.49 9.39 -0.97
C THR A 546 -26.08 10.37 -1.97
N VAL A 547 -25.67 10.29 -3.24
CA VAL A 547 -26.19 11.16 -4.31
C VAL A 547 -27.67 10.92 -4.54
N ALA A 548 -28.13 9.67 -4.58
CA ALA A 548 -29.55 9.33 -4.72
C ALA A 548 -30.41 9.92 -3.58
N LYS A 549 -29.86 9.99 -2.37
CA LYS A 549 -30.53 10.55 -1.19
C LYS A 549 -30.66 12.07 -1.24
N PHE A 550 -29.61 12.79 -1.64
CA PHE A 550 -29.54 14.25 -1.51
C PHE A 550 -29.76 15.01 -2.83
N ALA A 551 -29.38 14.41 -3.96
CA ALA A 551 -29.42 15.04 -5.28
C ALA A 551 -29.71 14.01 -6.39
N PRO A 552 -30.91 13.38 -6.39
CA PRO A 552 -31.23 12.24 -7.26
C PRO A 552 -31.25 12.58 -8.76
N ASP A 553 -31.20 13.85 -9.11
CA ASP A 553 -31.09 14.35 -10.49
C ASP A 553 -29.64 14.34 -11.04
N ILE A 554 -28.66 14.04 -10.20
CA ILE A 554 -27.27 13.85 -10.63
C ILE A 554 -27.08 12.39 -11.03
N SER A 555 -26.61 12.15 -12.25
CA SER A 555 -26.20 10.84 -12.74
C SER A 555 -24.70 10.80 -13.03
N ALA A 556 -24.11 9.59 -12.94
CA ALA A 556 -22.76 9.39 -13.40
C ALA A 556 -22.63 9.67 -14.93
N PRO A 557 -21.55 10.29 -15.40
CA PRO A 557 -21.32 10.48 -16.82
C PRO A 557 -21.21 9.12 -17.53
N VAL A 558 -21.99 8.94 -18.60
CA VAL A 558 -21.90 7.76 -19.45
C VAL A 558 -20.73 7.99 -20.41
N PRO A 559 -19.75 7.06 -20.51
CA PRO A 559 -18.66 7.21 -21.46
C PRO A 559 -19.19 7.16 -22.90
N PRO A 560 -18.61 7.93 -23.83
CA PRO A 560 -19.01 7.88 -25.23
C PRO A 560 -18.75 6.48 -25.81
N PRO A 561 -19.49 6.07 -26.87
CA PRO A 561 -19.24 4.81 -27.55
C PRO A 561 -17.79 4.73 -28.04
N ALA A 562 -17.26 3.53 -28.18
CA ALA A 562 -15.90 3.30 -28.65
C ALA A 562 -15.68 4.06 -29.98
N LEU A 563 -14.54 4.71 -30.12
CA LEU A 563 -14.13 5.26 -31.43
C LEU A 563 -14.10 4.09 -32.41
N GLU A 564 -14.93 4.16 -33.46
CA GLU A 564 -14.89 3.18 -34.55
C GLU A 564 -13.44 3.10 -35.04
N ALA A 565 -12.89 1.89 -35.01
CA ALA A 565 -11.57 1.66 -35.58
C ALA A 565 -11.60 2.14 -37.05
N ALA A 566 -10.82 3.13 -37.38
CA ALA A 566 -10.67 3.57 -38.76
C ALA A 566 -10.46 2.34 -39.63
N PRO A 567 -11.16 2.22 -40.78
CA PRO A 567 -11.05 1.07 -41.63
C PRO A 567 -9.56 0.86 -41.99
N ARG A 568 -9.05 -0.35 -41.70
CA ARG A 568 -7.70 -0.74 -42.10
C ARG A 568 -7.63 -0.61 -43.62
N THR A 569 -7.12 0.50 -44.11
CA THR A 569 -6.68 0.60 -45.48
C THR A 569 -5.56 -0.42 -45.67
N SER A 570 -5.89 -1.51 -46.32
CA SER A 570 -4.93 -2.47 -46.84
C SER A 570 -3.98 -1.75 -47.79
N ILE A 571 -2.72 -1.59 -47.39
CA ILE A 571 -1.58 -1.42 -48.28
C ILE A 571 -0.57 -2.51 -47.96
#